data_27aa8e600b73b0988e80c52ce0c0bd40
#
_entry.id   27aa8e600b73b0988e80c52ce0c0bd40
#
_cell.length_a   1.000
_cell.length_b   1.000
_cell.length_c   1.000
_cell.angle_alpha   90.00
_cell.angle_beta   90.00
_cell.angle_gamma   90.00
#
_symmetry.space_group_name_H-M   'P 1'
#
loop_
_entity.id
_entity.type
_entity.pdbx_description
1 polymer ?
#
loop_
_entity_poly.entity_id
_entity_poly.type
_entity_poly.pdbx_seq_one_letter_code
_entity_poly.pdbx_strand_id
1 'polypeptide(L)'
;AYAQAEEQVRTFVESTGIPFLPMSMAKGLLPDDHPQCAASARSLVLGEADVVMLIGARLNWLLTHGKGKKWNPAVQFIQLDIEPEEMDSNRPIAAPVVGDLVSSLEVMIAKMDNFNIHCPQEWTDAIDATRKVNMAKMQVKLTTVSSPMNYFNALRAVKEVMQGYKDIYLVNEGANTLDDTRNVINMYRPRLRLDTGTWGVMGIGMGYAIGAAVTGGKQVLAIEGDSAFGFSGM
;
A
#
# COMPACT_ATOMS: atom_id res chain seq x y z
N ALA A 1 8.46 -4.81 -2.18
CA ALA A 1 9.54 -3.86 -2.53
C ALA A 1 10.92 -4.51 -2.45
N TYR A 2 11.29 -5.10 -1.32
CA TYR A 2 12.64 -5.69 -1.14
C TYR A 2 12.92 -6.86 -2.09
N ALA A 3 11.96 -7.73 -2.31
CA ALA A 3 12.09 -8.88 -3.22
C ALA A 3 12.15 -8.50 -4.71
N GLN A 4 11.91 -7.25 -5.07
CA GLN A 4 11.90 -6.76 -6.45
C GLN A 4 11.01 -7.61 -7.40
N ALA A 5 9.88 -8.11 -6.90
CA ALA A 5 8.96 -9.00 -7.60
C ALA A 5 7.80 -8.23 -8.29
N GLU A 6 8.01 -6.99 -8.68
CA GLU A 6 6.96 -6.13 -9.22
C GLU A 6 6.34 -6.64 -10.52
N GLU A 7 7.13 -7.25 -11.39
CA GLU A 7 6.64 -7.81 -12.66
C GLU A 7 5.76 -9.03 -12.41
N GLN A 8 6.21 -9.94 -11.53
CA GLN A 8 5.47 -11.14 -11.19
C GLN A 8 4.16 -10.82 -10.46
N VAL A 9 4.20 -9.89 -9.50
CA VAL A 9 2.99 -9.45 -8.80
C VAL A 9 2.02 -8.78 -9.77
N ARG A 10 2.49 -7.93 -10.66
CA ARG A 10 1.67 -7.29 -11.69
C ARG A 10 1.00 -8.35 -12.57
N THR A 11 1.79 -9.26 -13.14
CA THR A 11 1.28 -10.34 -13.99
C THR A 11 0.23 -11.16 -13.27
N PHE A 12 0.49 -11.55 -12.02
CA PHE A 12 -0.45 -12.33 -11.21
C PHE A 12 -1.76 -11.58 -10.99
N VAL A 13 -1.70 -10.32 -10.55
CA VAL A 13 -2.89 -9.49 -10.29
C VAL A 13 -3.69 -9.26 -11.56
N GLU A 14 -3.04 -8.84 -12.65
CA GLU A 14 -3.72 -8.53 -13.91
C GLU A 14 -4.35 -9.77 -14.57
N SER A 15 -3.67 -10.91 -14.48
CA SER A 15 -4.17 -12.17 -15.06
C SER A 15 -5.35 -12.77 -14.28
N THR A 16 -5.37 -12.60 -12.96
CA THR A 16 -6.43 -13.16 -12.10
C THR A 16 -7.63 -12.23 -11.91
N GLY A 17 -7.46 -10.95 -12.16
CA GLY A 17 -8.49 -9.95 -11.86
C GLY A 17 -8.67 -9.68 -10.34
N ILE A 18 -7.87 -10.25 -9.46
CA ILE A 18 -7.98 -10.12 -8.00
C ILE A 18 -7.68 -8.68 -7.56
N PRO A 19 -8.53 -8.04 -6.74
CA PRO A 19 -8.23 -6.73 -6.19
C PRO A 19 -7.07 -6.78 -5.21
N PHE A 20 -6.29 -5.70 -5.13
CA PHE A 20 -5.14 -5.62 -4.24
C PHE A 20 -5.16 -4.39 -3.32
N LEU A 21 -4.49 -4.54 -2.16
CA LEU A 21 -4.21 -3.48 -1.20
C LEU A 21 -2.70 -3.31 -1.07
N PRO A 22 -2.11 -2.20 -1.51
CA PRO A 22 -0.69 -1.96 -1.28
C PRO A 22 -0.45 -1.60 0.19
N MET A 23 0.51 -2.27 0.83
CA MET A 23 1.10 -1.78 2.07
C MET A 23 1.95 -0.53 1.79
N SER A 24 2.24 0.28 2.79
CA SER A 24 2.92 1.57 2.60
C SER A 24 4.15 1.50 1.70
N MET A 25 5.05 0.56 1.96
CA MET A 25 6.27 0.36 1.16
C MET A 25 6.04 -0.31 -0.19
N ALA A 26 4.85 -0.85 -0.43
CA ALA A 26 4.46 -1.46 -1.70
C ALA A 26 3.66 -0.52 -2.60
N LYS A 27 3.37 0.72 -2.16
CA LYS A 27 2.71 1.70 -3.02
C LYS A 27 3.55 1.97 -4.27
N GLY A 28 2.88 1.98 -5.41
CA GLY A 28 3.52 2.12 -6.72
C GLY A 28 4.08 0.82 -7.31
N LEU A 29 3.97 -0.32 -6.62
CA LEU A 29 4.29 -1.62 -7.20
C LEU A 29 3.41 -1.89 -8.44
N LEU A 30 2.08 -1.75 -8.28
CA LEU A 30 1.18 -1.34 -9.36
C LEU A 30 0.80 0.12 -9.11
N PRO A 31 0.41 0.89 -10.14
CA PRO A 31 -0.08 2.26 -9.93
C PRO A 31 -1.23 2.31 -8.92
N ASP A 32 -1.24 3.31 -8.04
CA ASP A 32 -2.30 3.43 -7.03
C ASP A 32 -3.69 3.74 -7.64
N ASP A 33 -3.73 4.19 -8.89
CA ASP A 33 -4.96 4.40 -9.68
C ASP A 33 -5.33 3.19 -10.56
N HIS A 34 -4.62 2.07 -10.41
CA HIS A 34 -4.92 0.83 -11.12
C HIS A 34 -6.38 0.40 -10.88
N PRO A 35 -7.10 -0.11 -11.90
CA PRO A 35 -8.49 -0.54 -11.74
C PRO A 35 -8.73 -1.50 -10.57
N GLN A 36 -7.81 -2.44 -10.35
CA GLN A 36 -7.90 -3.44 -9.28
C GLN A 36 -7.41 -2.94 -7.90
N CYS A 37 -6.92 -1.69 -7.79
CA CYS A 37 -6.49 -1.13 -6.51
C CYS A 37 -7.70 -0.85 -5.61
N ALA A 38 -7.83 -1.60 -4.52
CA ALA A 38 -8.93 -1.49 -3.57
C ALA A 38 -8.60 -0.61 -2.34
N ALA A 39 -7.53 0.20 -2.40
CA ALA A 39 -7.05 0.97 -1.25
C ALA A 39 -8.14 1.88 -0.63
N SER A 40 -8.96 2.55 -1.45
CA SER A 40 -10.06 3.38 -0.97
C SER A 40 -11.30 2.59 -0.53
N ALA A 41 -11.36 1.29 -0.79
CA ALA A 41 -12.39 0.36 -0.29
C ALA A 41 -11.85 -0.59 0.80
N ARG A 42 -10.72 -0.25 1.45
CA ARG A 42 -10.02 -1.11 2.41
C ARG A 42 -10.92 -1.75 3.44
N SER A 43 -11.84 -1.00 4.04
CA SER A 43 -12.73 -1.53 5.09
C SER A 43 -13.67 -2.61 4.56
N LEU A 44 -14.18 -2.46 3.34
CA LEU A 44 -15.00 -3.45 2.68
C LEU A 44 -14.19 -4.73 2.45
N VAL A 45 -13.02 -4.61 1.81
CA VAL A 45 -12.24 -5.79 1.42
C VAL A 45 -11.70 -6.57 2.62
N LEU A 46 -11.34 -5.91 3.72
CA LEU A 46 -10.95 -6.60 4.94
C LEU A 46 -12.14 -7.28 5.63
N GLY A 47 -13.31 -6.64 5.60
CA GLY A 47 -14.51 -7.12 6.29
C GLY A 47 -15.25 -8.24 5.57
N GLU A 48 -15.09 -8.37 4.26
CA GLU A 48 -15.89 -9.27 3.45
C GLU A 48 -15.09 -10.31 2.67
N ALA A 49 -13.78 -10.13 2.50
CA ALA A 49 -12.95 -11.13 1.82
C ALA A 49 -12.96 -12.46 2.61
N ASP A 50 -13.20 -13.56 1.92
CA ASP A 50 -13.13 -14.92 2.44
C ASP A 50 -11.73 -15.52 2.34
N VAL A 51 -10.94 -15.10 1.34
CA VAL A 51 -9.53 -15.47 1.19
C VAL A 51 -8.68 -14.21 0.99
N VAL A 52 -7.58 -14.12 1.71
CA VAL A 52 -6.60 -13.04 1.58
C VAL A 52 -5.22 -13.60 1.35
N MET A 53 -4.60 -13.20 0.25
CA MET A 53 -3.21 -13.57 -0.07
C MET A 53 -2.26 -12.45 0.37
N LEU A 54 -1.34 -12.79 1.24
CA LEU A 54 -0.27 -11.93 1.74
C LEU A 54 1.00 -12.18 0.90
N ILE A 55 1.37 -11.24 0.05
CA ILE A 55 2.57 -11.36 -0.80
C ILE A 55 3.69 -10.51 -0.20
N GLY A 56 4.60 -11.15 0.55
CA GLY A 56 5.66 -10.48 1.29
C GLY A 56 5.12 -9.48 2.32
N ALA A 57 3.94 -9.75 2.86
CA ALA A 57 3.27 -8.92 3.84
C ALA A 57 2.95 -9.74 5.09
N ARG A 58 3.05 -9.12 6.26
CA ARG A 58 2.85 -9.77 7.55
C ARG A 58 1.56 -9.31 8.21
N LEU A 59 0.93 -10.18 8.99
CA LEU A 59 -0.22 -9.84 9.84
C LEU A 59 0.25 -9.09 11.10
N ASN A 60 0.82 -7.89 10.91
CA ASN A 60 1.27 -7.01 11.98
C ASN A 60 0.16 -6.02 12.42
N TRP A 61 0.51 -5.06 13.26
CA TRP A 61 -0.42 -4.05 13.79
C TRP A 61 -1.10 -3.21 12.70
N LEU A 62 -0.45 -2.95 11.55
CA LEU A 62 -1.05 -2.23 10.41
C LEU A 62 -2.26 -2.97 9.82
N LEU A 63 -2.26 -4.30 9.94
CA LEU A 63 -3.36 -5.19 9.55
C LEU A 63 -4.14 -5.70 10.78
N THR A 64 -4.02 -5.01 11.93
CA THR A 64 -4.64 -5.42 13.19
C THR A 64 -4.38 -6.89 13.53
N HIS A 65 -3.19 -7.38 13.19
CA HIS A 65 -2.75 -8.77 13.39
C HIS A 65 -3.69 -9.82 12.76
N GLY A 66 -4.43 -9.46 11.71
CA GLY A 66 -5.45 -10.32 11.12
C GLY A 66 -6.64 -10.62 12.04
N LYS A 67 -6.86 -9.81 13.08
CA LYS A 67 -7.85 -10.05 14.15
C LYS A 67 -8.81 -8.87 14.31
N GLY A 68 -9.90 -9.12 15.04
CA GLY A 68 -10.85 -8.09 15.44
C GLY A 68 -11.95 -7.82 14.41
N LYS A 69 -12.81 -6.84 14.73
CA LYS A 69 -14.07 -6.56 14.00
C LYS A 69 -13.88 -6.04 12.56
N LYS A 70 -12.64 -5.68 12.19
CA LYS A 70 -12.34 -5.18 10.83
C LYS A 70 -12.18 -6.31 9.80
N TRP A 71 -12.04 -7.53 10.26
CA TRP A 71 -11.81 -8.69 9.42
C TRP A 71 -13.04 -9.57 9.36
N ASN A 72 -13.28 -10.17 8.20
CA ASN A 72 -14.20 -11.29 8.10
C ASN A 72 -13.76 -12.39 9.10
N PRO A 73 -14.63 -12.83 10.02
CA PRO A 73 -14.25 -13.83 11.02
C PRO A 73 -13.86 -15.18 10.38
N ALA A 74 -14.38 -15.48 9.18
CA ALA A 74 -14.11 -16.71 8.45
C ALA A 74 -12.94 -16.60 7.46
N VAL A 75 -12.26 -15.45 7.39
CA VAL A 75 -11.18 -15.23 6.43
C VAL A 75 -10.07 -16.27 6.56
N GLN A 76 -9.64 -16.81 5.43
CA GLN A 76 -8.48 -17.70 5.31
C GLN A 76 -7.31 -16.93 4.70
N PHE A 77 -6.09 -17.22 5.19
CA PHE A 77 -4.90 -16.56 4.70
C PHE A 77 -4.01 -17.52 3.91
N ILE A 78 -3.58 -17.05 2.74
CA ILE A 78 -2.44 -17.59 1.99
C ILE A 78 -1.30 -16.61 2.26
N GLN A 79 -0.15 -17.09 2.68
CA GLN A 79 1.00 -16.21 2.95
C GLN A 79 2.23 -16.68 2.20
N LEU A 80 2.81 -15.77 1.40
CA LEU A 80 4.09 -15.94 0.73
C LEU A 80 5.11 -15.08 1.44
N ASP A 81 6.11 -15.71 2.04
CA ASP A 81 7.20 -15.01 2.71
C ASP A 81 8.48 -15.83 2.61
N ILE A 82 9.62 -15.15 2.65
CA ILE A 82 10.92 -15.80 2.68
C ILE A 82 11.26 -16.32 4.09
N GLU A 83 10.68 -15.72 5.12
CA GLU A 83 10.93 -16.05 6.52
C GLU A 83 9.88 -17.02 7.05
N PRO A 84 10.23 -18.28 7.34
CA PRO A 84 9.28 -19.27 7.83
C PRO A 84 8.70 -18.90 9.21
N GLU A 85 9.41 -18.14 10.02
CA GLU A 85 8.98 -17.67 11.34
C GLU A 85 7.81 -16.69 11.30
N GLU A 86 7.56 -16.07 10.14
CA GLU A 86 6.40 -15.18 9.95
C GLU A 86 5.10 -15.96 9.75
N MET A 87 5.19 -17.26 9.45
CA MET A 87 4.00 -18.10 9.33
C MET A 87 3.37 -18.34 10.70
N ASP A 88 2.04 -18.36 10.75
CA ASP A 88 1.24 -18.59 11.96
C ASP A 88 1.50 -17.64 13.14
N SER A 89 2.30 -16.58 12.93
CA SER A 89 2.73 -15.69 14.01
C SER A 89 1.57 -15.01 14.75
N ASN A 90 0.47 -14.71 14.07
CA ASN A 90 -0.70 -14.03 14.65
C ASN A 90 -2.03 -14.73 14.37
N ARG A 91 -2.14 -15.41 13.25
CA ARG A 91 -3.28 -16.23 12.84
C ARG A 91 -2.78 -17.48 12.12
N PRO A 92 -3.49 -18.59 12.22
CA PRO A 92 -3.20 -19.76 11.38
C PRO A 92 -3.27 -19.39 9.90
N ILE A 93 -2.26 -19.80 9.15
CA ILE A 93 -2.16 -19.63 7.72
C ILE A 93 -2.66 -20.89 7.02
N ALA A 94 -3.74 -20.76 6.25
CA ALA A 94 -4.35 -21.90 5.57
C ALA A 94 -3.45 -22.49 4.47
N ALA A 95 -2.67 -21.64 3.80
CA ALA A 95 -1.73 -22.07 2.77
C ALA A 95 -0.40 -21.28 2.89
N PRO A 96 0.57 -21.78 3.66
CA PRO A 96 1.89 -21.18 3.76
C PRO A 96 2.74 -21.51 2.52
N VAL A 97 3.42 -20.50 1.97
CA VAL A 97 4.40 -20.65 0.89
C VAL A 97 5.69 -19.98 1.35
N VAL A 98 6.65 -20.78 1.78
CA VAL A 98 7.97 -20.29 2.22
C VAL A 98 8.92 -20.30 1.03
N GLY A 99 9.42 -19.12 0.65
CA GLY A 99 10.35 -19.01 -0.47
C GLY A 99 10.49 -17.59 -0.99
N ASP A 100 11.39 -17.43 -1.96
CA ASP A 100 11.55 -16.17 -2.70
C ASP A 100 10.28 -15.82 -3.47
N LEU A 101 9.86 -14.55 -3.43
CA LEU A 101 8.60 -14.12 -4.05
C LEU A 101 8.60 -14.21 -5.56
N VAL A 102 9.74 -13.91 -6.23
CA VAL A 102 9.85 -13.98 -7.68
C VAL A 102 9.61 -15.42 -8.12
N SER A 103 10.42 -16.34 -7.59
CA SER A 103 10.35 -17.77 -7.93
C SER A 103 9.01 -18.40 -7.59
N SER A 104 8.44 -18.06 -6.43
CA SER A 104 7.13 -18.57 -6.00
C SER A 104 6.01 -18.12 -6.92
N LEU A 105 5.99 -16.84 -7.27
CA LEU A 105 4.97 -16.30 -8.17
C LEU A 105 5.13 -16.81 -9.60
N GLU A 106 6.36 -16.98 -10.10
CA GLU A 106 6.60 -17.59 -11.43
C GLU A 106 6.02 -19.00 -11.52
N VAL A 107 6.23 -19.82 -10.50
CA VAL A 107 5.64 -21.18 -10.43
C VAL A 107 4.12 -21.12 -10.38
N MET A 108 3.55 -20.17 -9.62
CA MET A 108 2.10 -20.01 -9.54
C MET A 108 1.53 -19.56 -10.88
N ILE A 109 2.12 -18.53 -11.51
CA ILE A 109 1.70 -18.01 -12.81
C ILE A 109 1.75 -19.11 -13.90
N ALA A 110 2.84 -19.88 -13.95
CA ALA A 110 3.00 -20.97 -14.91
C ALA A 110 1.96 -22.08 -14.77
N LYS A 111 1.32 -22.19 -13.60
CA LYS A 111 0.28 -23.21 -13.33
C LYS A 111 -1.14 -22.65 -13.39
N MET A 112 -1.32 -21.35 -13.55
CA MET A 112 -2.64 -20.72 -13.49
C MET A 112 -3.63 -21.27 -14.52
N ASP A 113 -3.17 -21.64 -15.71
CA ASP A 113 -4.01 -22.23 -16.78
C ASP A 113 -4.69 -23.54 -16.35
N ASN A 114 -4.14 -24.21 -15.30
CA ASN A 114 -4.72 -25.43 -14.75
C ASN A 114 -5.88 -25.16 -13.77
N PHE A 115 -6.10 -23.88 -13.42
CA PHE A 115 -7.08 -23.46 -12.42
C PHE A 115 -7.93 -22.31 -12.98
N ASN A 116 -9.23 -22.39 -12.82
CA ASN A 116 -10.12 -21.31 -13.21
C ASN A 116 -10.15 -20.25 -12.08
N ILE A 117 -9.09 -19.44 -12.00
CA ILE A 117 -8.98 -18.36 -11.02
C ILE A 117 -9.59 -17.10 -11.64
N HIS A 118 -10.70 -16.66 -11.10
CA HIS A 118 -11.34 -15.39 -11.47
C HIS A 118 -11.98 -14.73 -10.26
N CYS A 119 -11.98 -13.41 -10.27
CA CYS A 119 -12.65 -12.63 -9.25
C CYS A 119 -14.15 -12.54 -9.60
N PRO A 120 -15.09 -12.85 -8.68
CA PRO A 120 -16.52 -12.69 -8.96
C PRO A 120 -16.86 -11.24 -9.34
N GLN A 121 -17.71 -11.06 -10.36
CA GLN A 121 -18.09 -9.73 -10.85
C GLN A 121 -18.78 -8.90 -9.76
N GLU A 122 -19.66 -9.52 -8.98
CA GLU A 122 -20.36 -8.85 -7.87
C GLU A 122 -19.38 -8.27 -6.83
N TRP A 123 -18.27 -8.98 -6.60
CA TRP A 123 -17.23 -8.52 -5.68
C TRP A 123 -16.48 -7.29 -6.23
N THR A 124 -16.10 -7.31 -7.50
CA THR A 124 -15.45 -6.15 -8.13
C THR A 124 -16.39 -4.96 -8.21
N ASP A 125 -17.68 -5.17 -8.51
CA ASP A 125 -18.69 -4.12 -8.56
C ASP A 125 -18.90 -3.47 -7.17
N ALA A 126 -18.95 -4.26 -6.11
CA ALA A 126 -19.07 -3.75 -4.73
C ALA A 126 -17.84 -2.91 -4.33
N ILE A 127 -16.64 -3.36 -4.70
CA ILE A 127 -15.40 -2.61 -4.49
C ILE A 127 -15.43 -1.30 -5.25
N ASP A 128 -15.81 -1.31 -6.52
CA ASP A 128 -15.85 -0.11 -7.36
C ASP A 128 -16.89 0.91 -6.89
N ALA A 129 -18.06 0.46 -6.46
CA ALA A 129 -19.08 1.32 -5.87
C ALA A 129 -18.54 2.01 -4.60
N THR A 130 -17.90 1.24 -3.72
CA THR A 130 -17.30 1.75 -2.49
C THR A 130 -16.15 2.72 -2.77
N ARG A 131 -15.29 2.41 -3.73
CA ARG A 131 -14.20 3.28 -4.20
C ARG A 131 -14.75 4.63 -4.67
N LYS A 132 -15.75 4.64 -5.55
CA LYS A 132 -16.38 5.86 -6.07
C LYS A 132 -16.91 6.76 -4.95
N VAL A 133 -17.62 6.19 -4.00
CA VAL A 133 -18.15 6.93 -2.84
C VAL A 133 -17.03 7.53 -1.99
N ASN A 134 -16.01 6.75 -1.66
CA ASN A 134 -14.92 7.20 -0.80
C ASN A 134 -14.00 8.20 -1.51
N MET A 135 -13.76 8.04 -2.80
CA MET A 135 -13.03 9.02 -3.60
C MET A 135 -13.79 10.35 -3.71
N ALA A 136 -15.11 10.32 -3.89
CA ALA A 136 -15.93 11.52 -3.88
C ALA A 136 -15.87 12.24 -2.52
N LYS A 137 -15.96 11.52 -1.41
CA LYS A 137 -15.79 12.08 -0.06
C LYS A 137 -14.39 12.70 0.13
N MET A 138 -13.35 12.07 -0.37
CA MET A 138 -11.98 12.59 -0.32
C MET A 138 -11.88 13.88 -1.17
N GLN A 139 -12.46 13.89 -2.35
CA GLN A 139 -12.47 15.06 -3.22
C GLN A 139 -13.11 16.28 -2.53
N VAL A 140 -14.22 16.09 -1.81
CA VAL A 140 -14.83 17.18 -1.02
C VAL A 140 -13.85 17.71 0.02
N LYS A 141 -13.16 16.84 0.77
CA LYS A 141 -12.13 17.26 1.75
C LYS A 141 -11.01 18.07 1.10
N LEU A 142 -10.53 17.62 -0.06
CA LEU A 142 -9.45 18.28 -0.78
C LEU A 142 -9.84 19.66 -1.31
N THR A 143 -11.09 19.84 -1.74
CA THR A 143 -11.56 21.07 -2.38
C THR A 143 -12.22 22.07 -1.43
N THR A 144 -12.63 21.63 -0.24
CA THR A 144 -13.20 22.52 0.79
C THR A 144 -12.11 23.44 1.32
N VAL A 145 -12.17 24.71 0.96
CA VAL A 145 -11.21 25.72 1.42
C VAL A 145 -11.49 26.08 2.88
N SER A 146 -10.46 26.15 3.68
CA SER A 146 -10.50 26.58 5.08
C SER A 146 -9.47 27.66 5.37
N SER A 147 -9.79 28.53 6.32
CA SER A 147 -8.84 29.51 6.85
C SER A 147 -8.86 29.39 8.39
N PRO A 148 -7.74 29.02 9.02
CA PRO A 148 -6.46 28.68 8.41
C PRO A 148 -6.52 27.42 7.52
N MET A 149 -5.53 27.27 6.63
CA MET A 149 -5.41 26.11 5.73
C MET A 149 -5.32 24.80 6.55
N ASN A 150 -6.10 23.79 6.13
CA ASN A 150 -6.06 22.46 6.73
C ASN A 150 -5.12 21.51 5.95
N TYR A 151 -4.87 20.31 6.50
CA TYR A 151 -4.00 19.29 5.90
C TYR A 151 -4.40 18.95 4.45
N PHE A 152 -5.69 18.78 4.19
CA PHE A 152 -6.16 18.36 2.86
C PHE A 152 -5.96 19.43 1.81
N ASN A 153 -6.09 20.72 2.18
CA ASN A 153 -5.80 21.81 1.26
C ASN A 153 -4.30 21.87 0.91
N ALA A 154 -3.42 21.69 1.89
CA ALA A 154 -1.98 21.63 1.66
C ALA A 154 -1.62 20.41 0.79
N LEU A 155 -2.13 19.23 1.12
CA LEU A 155 -1.90 18.02 0.35
C LEU A 155 -2.46 18.07 -1.07
N ARG A 156 -3.56 18.81 -1.30
CA ARG A 156 -4.06 19.07 -2.65
C ARG A 156 -3.03 19.81 -3.48
N ALA A 157 -2.47 20.90 -2.96
CA ALA A 157 -1.45 21.65 -3.66
C ALA A 157 -0.22 20.80 -3.99
N VAL A 158 0.24 19.99 -3.02
CA VAL A 158 1.32 19.02 -3.25
C VAL A 158 0.96 18.01 -4.33
N LYS A 159 -0.26 17.46 -4.30
CA LYS A 159 -0.75 16.51 -5.30
C LYS A 159 -0.78 17.11 -6.70
N GLU A 160 -1.20 18.36 -6.84
CA GLU A 160 -1.22 19.08 -8.11
C GLU A 160 0.20 19.24 -8.68
N VAL A 161 1.17 19.62 -7.85
CA VAL A 161 2.58 19.69 -8.25
C VAL A 161 3.10 18.31 -8.65
N MET A 162 2.80 17.26 -7.88
CA MET A 162 3.27 15.90 -8.16
C MET A 162 2.71 15.29 -9.45
N GLN A 163 1.63 15.81 -10.02
CA GLN A 163 1.11 15.33 -11.31
C GLN A 163 2.15 15.40 -12.44
N GLY A 164 3.05 16.39 -12.37
CA GLY A 164 4.17 16.54 -13.31
C GLY A 164 5.39 15.65 -13.01
N TYR A 165 5.41 14.98 -11.85
CA TYR A 165 6.59 14.28 -11.34
C TYR A 165 6.25 12.84 -10.90
N LYS A 166 6.14 11.93 -11.87
CA LYS A 166 5.83 10.52 -11.57
C LYS A 166 7.03 9.67 -11.17
N ASP A 167 8.23 10.20 -11.31
CA ASP A 167 9.51 9.49 -11.11
C ASP A 167 10.40 10.22 -10.08
N ILE A 168 9.81 10.57 -8.94
CA ILE A 168 10.52 11.19 -7.82
C ILE A 168 10.43 10.30 -6.57
N TYR A 169 11.37 10.46 -5.64
CA TYR A 169 11.23 9.89 -4.32
C TYR A 169 10.26 10.73 -3.48
N LEU A 170 9.28 10.06 -2.90
CA LEU A 170 8.44 10.62 -1.86
C LEU A 170 8.90 10.09 -0.51
N VAL A 171 9.42 10.96 0.33
CA VAL A 171 9.70 10.66 1.73
C VAL A 171 8.53 11.16 2.56
N ASN A 172 8.01 10.33 3.45
CA ASN A 172 6.84 10.69 4.22
C ASN A 172 6.93 10.19 5.66
N GLU A 173 6.82 11.11 6.60
CA GLU A 173 6.94 10.84 8.02
C GLU A 173 5.93 11.65 8.84
N GLY A 174 5.74 11.25 10.09
CA GLY A 174 4.80 11.83 11.04
C GLY A 174 3.63 10.91 11.33
N ALA A 175 2.67 11.34 12.13
CA ALA A 175 1.46 10.60 12.45
C ALA A 175 0.36 10.88 11.40
N ASN A 176 -0.40 11.96 11.60
CA ASN A 176 -1.45 12.35 10.64
C ASN A 176 -0.88 12.65 9.25
N THR A 177 0.28 13.31 9.19
CA THR A 177 0.95 13.60 7.92
C THR A 177 1.23 12.33 7.13
N LEU A 178 1.71 11.27 7.80
CA LEU A 178 1.97 9.97 7.16
C LEU A 178 0.69 9.35 6.59
N ASP A 179 -0.38 9.31 7.39
CA ASP A 179 -1.63 8.66 7.00
C ASP A 179 -2.39 9.46 5.94
N ASP A 180 -2.49 10.77 6.08
CA ASP A 180 -3.21 11.62 5.12
C ASP A 180 -2.45 11.68 3.79
N THR A 181 -1.13 11.81 3.79
CA THR A 181 -0.33 11.76 2.57
C THR A 181 -0.49 10.43 1.84
N ARG A 182 -0.45 9.30 2.56
CA ARG A 182 -0.63 7.96 1.98
C ARG A 182 -1.98 7.82 1.27
N ASN A 183 -3.02 8.47 1.79
CA ASN A 183 -4.36 8.42 1.22
C ASN A 183 -4.59 9.40 0.07
N VAL A 184 -3.82 10.49 -0.01
CA VAL A 184 -4.00 11.56 -1.00
C VAL A 184 -3.04 11.45 -2.17
N ILE A 185 -1.78 11.09 -1.92
CA ILE A 185 -0.73 11.06 -2.93
C ILE A 185 -0.59 9.66 -3.50
N ASN A 186 -0.82 9.54 -4.81
CA ASN A 186 -0.65 8.30 -5.55
C ASN A 186 0.81 8.08 -5.93
N MET A 187 1.23 6.82 -5.89
CA MET A 187 2.51 6.37 -6.40
C MET A 187 2.29 5.53 -7.67
N TYR A 188 3.23 5.64 -8.61
CA TYR A 188 3.12 5.01 -9.93
C TYR A 188 4.25 4.05 -10.26
N ARG A 189 5.32 4.07 -9.47
CA ARG A 189 6.49 3.21 -9.63
C ARG A 189 6.93 2.63 -8.29
N PRO A 190 7.43 1.40 -8.28
CA PRO A 190 7.90 0.73 -7.07
C PRO A 190 9.13 1.43 -6.48
N ARG A 191 9.33 1.25 -5.19
CA ARG A 191 10.50 1.70 -4.43
C ARG A 191 10.76 3.22 -4.44
N LEU A 192 9.77 4.02 -4.82
CA LEU A 192 9.87 5.48 -4.79
C LEU A 192 9.21 6.12 -3.57
N ARG A 193 8.56 5.32 -2.70
CA ARG A 193 8.04 5.81 -1.43
C ARG A 193 8.88 5.28 -0.27
N LEU A 194 9.41 6.20 0.53
CA LEU A 194 10.18 5.93 1.73
C LEU A 194 9.39 6.45 2.93
N ASP A 195 9.11 5.59 3.89
CA ASP A 195 8.40 5.93 5.11
C ASP A 195 8.89 5.09 6.30
N THR A 196 8.30 5.32 7.47
CA THR A 196 8.70 4.67 8.73
C THR A 196 8.39 3.17 8.79
N GLY A 197 7.69 2.64 7.80
CA GLY A 197 7.31 1.23 7.75
C GLY A 197 6.52 0.80 8.98
N THR A 198 6.78 -0.42 9.46
CA THR A 198 6.10 -1.00 10.62
C THR A 198 6.66 -0.52 11.96
N TRP A 199 7.83 0.08 12.00
CA TRP A 199 8.42 0.63 13.22
C TRP A 199 7.70 1.88 13.70
N GLY A 200 7.20 2.71 12.78
CA GLY A 200 6.48 3.93 13.12
C GLY A 200 7.32 4.96 13.87
N VAL A 201 8.64 4.85 13.81
CA VAL A 201 9.57 5.76 14.47
C VAL A 201 9.57 7.13 13.78
N MET A 202 9.73 8.19 14.54
CA MET A 202 9.92 9.55 14.03
C MET A 202 11.40 9.95 14.03
N GLY A 203 11.78 10.85 13.09
CA GLY A 203 13.12 11.39 12.96
C GLY A 203 13.99 10.70 11.91
N ILE A 204 13.46 9.83 11.09
CA ILE A 204 14.22 9.15 10.03
C ILE A 204 14.01 9.77 8.65
N GLY A 205 12.93 10.54 8.45
CA GLY A 205 12.55 11.05 7.14
C GLY A 205 13.60 11.95 6.53
N MET A 206 14.18 12.87 7.30
CA MET A 206 15.26 13.73 6.79
C MET A 206 16.49 12.94 6.35
N GLY A 207 16.83 11.88 7.10
CA GLY A 207 17.91 10.95 6.71
C GLY A 207 17.60 10.23 5.40
N TYR A 208 16.37 9.77 5.22
CA TYR A 208 15.91 9.18 3.95
C TYR A 208 15.93 10.19 2.81
N ALA A 209 15.48 11.44 3.04
CA ALA A 209 15.47 12.46 2.01
C ALA A 209 16.88 12.78 1.52
N ILE A 210 17.83 12.96 2.44
CA ILE A 210 19.24 13.22 2.11
C ILE A 210 19.85 12.00 1.40
N GLY A 211 19.66 10.81 1.93
CA GLY A 211 20.17 9.57 1.33
C GLY A 211 19.65 9.36 -0.08
N ALA A 212 18.34 9.54 -0.30
CA ALA A 212 17.73 9.43 -1.61
C ALA A 212 18.23 10.51 -2.60
N ALA A 213 18.41 11.74 -2.13
CA ALA A 213 18.93 12.83 -2.97
C ALA A 213 20.37 12.58 -3.42
N VAL A 214 21.22 12.04 -2.53
CA VAL A 214 22.64 11.80 -2.82
C VAL A 214 22.84 10.56 -3.72
N THR A 215 22.07 9.49 -3.48
CA THR A 215 22.30 8.19 -4.13
C THR A 215 21.32 7.87 -5.25
N GLY A 216 20.13 8.46 -5.23
CA GLY A 216 19.02 8.03 -6.08
C GLY A 216 19.00 8.66 -7.48
N GLY A 217 19.76 9.71 -7.73
CA GLY A 217 19.78 10.41 -9.04
C GLY A 217 18.43 11.01 -9.45
N LYS A 218 17.47 11.15 -8.54
CA LYS A 218 16.13 11.67 -8.77
C LYS A 218 15.82 12.80 -7.79
N GLN A 219 14.83 13.61 -8.13
CA GLN A 219 14.29 14.58 -7.19
C GLN A 219 13.64 13.88 -5.99
N VAL A 220 13.67 14.54 -4.86
CA VAL A 220 13.08 14.06 -3.61
C VAL A 220 12.08 15.09 -3.12
N LEU A 221 10.88 14.64 -2.80
CA LEU A 221 9.88 15.40 -2.07
C LEU A 221 9.73 14.80 -0.68
N ALA A 222 10.02 15.58 0.36
CA ALA A 222 9.77 15.19 1.73
C ALA A 222 8.49 15.86 2.24
N ILE A 223 7.58 15.09 2.83
CA ILE A 223 6.36 15.55 3.50
C ILE A 223 6.44 15.08 4.94
N GLU A 224 6.85 15.98 5.80
CA GLU A 224 7.19 15.70 7.19
C GLU A 224 6.16 16.36 8.13
N GLY A 225 5.84 15.70 9.24
CA GLY A 225 5.19 16.38 10.36
C GLY A 225 6.20 17.28 11.07
N ASP A 226 5.71 18.32 11.74
CA ASP A 226 6.51 19.28 12.51
C ASP A 226 7.42 18.60 13.56
N SER A 227 6.83 17.70 14.33
CA SER A 227 7.57 16.90 15.32
C SER A 227 8.56 15.95 14.67
N ALA A 228 8.18 15.27 13.60
CA ALA A 228 9.05 14.36 12.87
C ALA A 228 10.28 15.09 12.32
N PHE A 229 10.08 16.25 11.69
CA PHE A 229 11.17 17.12 11.26
C PHE A 229 12.04 17.58 12.44
N GLY A 230 11.41 18.01 13.55
CA GLY A 230 12.11 18.49 14.74
C GLY A 230 12.99 17.45 15.42
N PHE A 231 12.69 16.15 15.29
CA PHE A 231 13.52 15.09 15.86
C PHE A 231 14.90 14.96 15.22
N SER A 232 15.05 15.31 13.96
CA SER A 232 16.30 15.10 13.21
C SER A 232 16.66 16.29 12.28
N GLY A 233 16.00 17.42 12.43
CA GLY A 233 16.20 18.61 11.59
C GLY A 233 17.44 19.44 11.92
N MET A 234 18.25 18.99 12.86
CA MET A 234 19.49 19.68 13.29
C MET A 234 20.73 18.87 12.94
#